data_79198becec2ae531dc3620746fb6f2f8
#
_entry.id   79198becec2ae531dc3620746fb6f2f8
#
_cell.length_a   1.000
_cell.length_b   1.000
_cell.length_c   1.000
_cell.angle_alpha   90.00
_cell.angle_beta   90.00
_cell.angle_gamma   90.00
#
_symmetry.space_group_name_H-M   'P 1'
#
loop_
_entity.id
_entity.type
_entity.pdbx_description
1 polymer ?
#
loop_
_entity_poly.entity_id
_entity_poly.type
_entity_poly.pdbx_seq_one_letter_code
_entity_poly.pdbx_strand_id
1 'polypeptide(L)'
;RLWYIRAKEVLISSGSIERPLVFGNNDTPGVMLSSAAKEYLKVYGVLVGKKPLIFTNNDSGYETAIEFKKNGVDPIILDTRKEPKSEIIDEAKKLDIQIKFSYVVVAAKGYKKVKSAEVAKISDDKNKLGTLENINCDCICVSGFWTPTIHLASQSGNKTTFNKDIDAFVPGLSKQNET
;
A
#
# COMPACT_ATOMS: atom_id res chain seq x y z
N ARG A 1 16.76 27.51 13.15
CA ARG A 1 16.68 28.91 12.65
C ARG A 1 15.38 29.05 11.87
N LEU A 2 14.63 30.15 12.08
CA LEU A 2 13.44 30.52 11.31
C LEU A 2 13.87 31.43 10.16
N TRP A 3 13.38 31.13 8.94
CA TRP A 3 13.64 31.89 7.74
C TRP A 3 12.36 32.52 7.23
N TYR A 4 12.38 33.80 6.93
CA TYR A 4 11.31 34.51 6.25
C TYR A 4 11.64 34.63 4.78
N ILE A 5 10.91 33.89 3.92
CA ILE A 5 11.16 33.87 2.48
C ILE A 5 10.00 34.59 1.78
N ARG A 6 10.32 35.58 0.96
CA ARG A 6 9.36 36.22 0.03
C ARG A 6 9.59 35.65 -1.36
N ALA A 7 8.60 34.97 -1.90
CA ALA A 7 8.61 34.41 -3.24
C ALA A 7 7.47 35.02 -4.09
N LYS A 8 7.66 35.15 -5.39
CA LYS A 8 6.58 35.52 -6.32
C LYS A 8 5.63 34.35 -6.55
N GLU A 9 6.16 33.15 -6.58
CA GLU A 9 5.45 31.90 -6.80
C GLU A 9 5.99 30.81 -5.87
N VAL A 10 5.14 29.87 -5.49
CA VAL A 10 5.50 28.73 -4.65
C VAL A 10 5.06 27.44 -5.33
N LEU A 11 5.99 26.57 -5.65
CA LEU A 11 5.70 25.24 -6.17
C LEU A 11 5.55 24.25 -5.01
N ILE A 12 4.37 23.64 -4.89
CA ILE A 12 4.08 22.62 -3.88
C ILE A 12 4.19 21.24 -4.53
N SER A 13 5.16 20.45 -4.08
CA SER A 13 5.42 19.08 -4.53
C SER A 13 5.49 18.14 -3.33
N SER A 14 4.41 18.11 -2.53
CA SER A 14 4.35 17.39 -1.26
C SER A 14 4.02 15.90 -1.38
N GLY A 15 3.67 15.43 -2.59
CA GLY A 15 3.40 14.01 -2.86
C GLY A 15 2.17 13.46 -2.14
N SER A 16 2.23 12.20 -1.78
CA SER A 16 1.15 11.46 -1.12
C SER A 16 1.71 10.48 -0.08
N ILE A 17 0.86 10.07 0.85
CA ILE A 17 1.17 9.11 1.93
C ILE A 17 0.41 7.82 1.66
N GLU A 18 1.11 6.67 1.69
CA GLU A 18 0.47 5.37 1.57
C GLU A 18 -0.45 5.09 2.76
N ARG A 19 -1.67 4.62 2.47
CA ARG A 19 -2.64 4.22 3.51
C ARG A 19 -2.52 2.75 3.85
N PRO A 20 -2.58 2.36 5.13
CA PRO A 20 -2.73 0.97 5.51
C PRO A 20 -4.15 0.46 5.20
N LEU A 21 -4.28 -0.85 4.97
CA LEU A 21 -5.55 -1.57 5.06
C LEU A 21 -5.73 -2.06 6.50
N VAL A 22 -6.96 -2.01 7.01
CA VAL A 22 -7.28 -2.36 8.39
C VAL A 22 -7.68 -3.84 8.48
N PHE A 23 -7.12 -4.55 9.46
CA PHE A 23 -7.44 -5.94 9.78
C PHE A 23 -7.11 -6.24 11.24
N GLY A 24 -7.53 -7.38 11.75
CA GLY A 24 -7.27 -7.75 13.15
C GLY A 24 -5.78 -7.87 13.46
N ASN A 25 -5.35 -7.31 14.59
CA ASN A 25 -3.96 -7.34 15.08
C ASN A 25 -2.95 -6.72 14.10
N ASN A 26 -3.34 -5.70 13.36
CA ASN A 26 -2.46 -4.99 12.42
C ASN A 26 -1.35 -4.18 13.10
N ASP A 27 -1.36 -4.09 14.42
CA ASP A 27 -0.32 -3.51 15.27
C ASP A 27 0.78 -4.51 15.68
N THR A 28 0.66 -5.77 15.27
CA THR A 28 1.67 -6.80 15.55
C THR A 28 2.99 -6.45 14.86
N PRO A 29 4.15 -6.47 15.58
CA PRO A 29 5.46 -6.26 14.96
C PRO A 29 5.71 -7.20 13.78
N GLY A 30 6.07 -6.62 12.62
CA GLY A 30 6.16 -7.31 11.34
C GLY A 30 5.03 -6.93 10.37
N VAL A 31 4.03 -6.15 10.82
CA VAL A 31 3.09 -5.46 9.93
C VAL A 31 3.65 -4.07 9.64
N MET A 32 3.71 -3.69 8.36
CA MET A 32 4.25 -2.40 7.93
C MET A 32 3.69 -1.98 6.56
N LEU A 33 3.90 -0.72 6.18
CA LEU A 33 3.56 -0.24 4.85
C LEU A 33 4.44 -0.90 3.78
N SER A 34 3.86 -1.16 2.64
CA SER A 34 4.54 -1.79 1.50
C SER A 34 5.67 -0.93 0.96
N SER A 35 5.44 0.39 0.84
CA SER A 35 6.46 1.35 0.42
C SER A 35 7.66 1.39 1.38
N ALA A 36 7.41 1.33 2.70
CA ALA A 36 8.48 1.30 3.69
C ALA A 36 9.31 0.02 3.57
N ALA A 37 8.68 -1.15 3.38
CA ALA A 37 9.38 -2.42 3.17
C ALA A 37 10.27 -2.37 1.91
N LYS A 38 9.76 -1.81 0.82
CA LYS A 38 10.52 -1.58 -0.42
C LYS A 38 11.71 -0.65 -0.20
N GLU A 39 11.53 0.42 0.56
CA GLU A 39 12.59 1.39 0.85
C GLU A 39 13.68 0.77 1.73
N TYR A 40 13.32 0.01 2.78
CA TYR A 40 14.30 -0.74 3.58
C TYR A 40 15.18 -1.63 2.72
N LEU A 41 14.58 -2.35 1.77
CA LEU A 41 15.34 -3.21 0.87
C LEU A 41 16.19 -2.40 -0.11
N LYS A 42 15.58 -1.42 -0.78
CA LYS A 42 16.20 -0.73 -1.93
C LYS A 42 17.27 0.29 -1.52
N VAL A 43 17.05 0.99 -0.42
CA VAL A 43 17.96 2.06 0.05
C VAL A 43 18.95 1.53 1.08
N TYR A 44 18.50 0.67 1.98
CA TYR A 44 19.32 0.21 3.10
C TYR A 44 19.82 -1.24 2.96
N GLY A 45 19.39 -1.98 1.93
CA GLY A 45 19.78 -3.38 1.73
C GLY A 45 19.24 -4.32 2.82
N VAL A 46 18.16 -3.93 3.51
CA VAL A 46 17.59 -4.68 4.64
C VAL A 46 16.32 -5.38 4.23
N LEU A 47 16.31 -6.71 4.35
CA LEU A 47 15.11 -7.53 4.22
C LEU A 47 14.30 -7.48 5.51
N VAL A 48 13.04 -7.03 5.42
CA VAL A 48 12.12 -6.93 6.56
C VAL A 48 11.54 -8.29 6.98
N GLY A 49 11.66 -9.30 6.11
CA GLY A 49 11.24 -10.67 6.35
C GLY A 49 11.72 -11.62 5.28
N LYS A 50 11.68 -12.93 5.57
CA LYS A 50 12.04 -14.00 4.62
C LYS A 50 10.83 -14.61 3.90
N LYS A 51 9.63 -14.40 4.43
CA LYS A 51 8.36 -14.88 3.88
C LYS A 51 7.35 -13.73 3.88
N PRO A 52 7.56 -12.71 3.03
CA PRO A 52 6.68 -11.53 3.00
C PRO A 52 5.32 -11.87 2.38
N LEU A 53 4.27 -11.40 3.04
CA LEU A 53 2.92 -11.36 2.52
C LEU A 53 2.58 -9.92 2.15
N ILE A 54 2.28 -9.66 0.89
CA ILE A 54 1.88 -8.33 0.41
C ILE A 54 0.35 -8.29 0.37
N PHE A 55 -0.24 -7.37 1.11
CA PHE A 55 -1.68 -7.15 1.14
C PHE A 55 -2.03 -5.81 0.49
N THR A 56 -2.74 -5.85 -0.63
CA THR A 56 -2.96 -4.66 -1.45
C THR A 56 -4.36 -4.61 -2.07
N ASN A 57 -4.79 -3.40 -2.43
CA ASN A 57 -5.95 -3.11 -3.26
C ASN A 57 -5.57 -2.24 -4.48
N ASN A 58 -4.29 -2.08 -4.76
CA ASN A 58 -3.75 -1.23 -5.83
C ASN A 58 -2.44 -1.81 -6.38
N ASP A 59 -1.87 -1.16 -7.40
CA ASP A 59 -0.68 -1.64 -8.09
C ASP A 59 0.63 -1.40 -7.34
N SER A 60 0.68 -0.46 -6.39
CA SER A 60 1.91 -0.15 -5.65
C SER A 60 2.44 -1.34 -4.83
N GLY A 61 1.55 -2.22 -4.34
CA GLY A 61 1.96 -3.43 -3.64
C GLY A 61 2.77 -4.39 -4.50
N TYR A 62 2.50 -4.43 -5.79
CA TYR A 62 3.22 -5.28 -6.74
C TYR A 62 4.68 -4.84 -6.94
N GLU A 63 4.95 -3.53 -6.92
CA GLU A 63 6.33 -3.02 -7.00
C GLU A 63 7.19 -3.59 -5.87
N THR A 64 6.65 -3.64 -4.66
CA THR A 64 7.34 -4.20 -3.50
C THR A 64 7.57 -5.70 -3.65
N ALA A 65 6.58 -6.44 -4.12
CA ALA A 65 6.70 -7.87 -4.36
C ALA A 65 7.76 -8.19 -5.41
N ILE A 66 7.78 -7.44 -6.51
CA ILE A 66 8.78 -7.58 -7.57
C ILE A 66 10.18 -7.29 -7.04
N GLU A 67 10.34 -6.26 -6.21
CA GLU A 67 11.62 -5.94 -5.60
C GLU A 67 12.11 -7.06 -4.67
N PHE A 68 11.23 -7.63 -3.84
CA PHE A 68 11.55 -8.81 -3.03
C PHE A 68 12.00 -9.99 -3.90
N LYS A 69 11.26 -10.29 -4.96
CA LYS A 69 11.57 -11.41 -5.86
C LYS A 69 12.92 -11.22 -6.54
N LYS A 70 13.24 -10.01 -7.03
CA LYS A 70 14.53 -9.67 -7.63
C LYS A 70 15.71 -9.84 -6.63
N ASN A 71 15.44 -9.78 -5.34
CA ASN A 71 16.41 -9.99 -4.26
C ASN A 71 16.36 -11.40 -3.65
N GLY A 72 15.79 -12.38 -4.35
CA GLY A 72 15.81 -13.80 -3.98
C GLY A 72 14.81 -14.19 -2.88
N VAL A 73 13.80 -13.37 -2.62
CA VAL A 73 12.74 -13.65 -1.67
C VAL A 73 11.43 -13.89 -2.40
N ASP A 74 10.70 -14.95 -2.06
CA ASP A 74 9.44 -15.31 -2.68
C ASP A 74 8.25 -14.71 -1.90
N PRO A 75 7.67 -13.58 -2.35
CA PRO A 75 6.50 -13.00 -1.74
C PRO A 75 5.21 -13.70 -2.19
N ILE A 76 4.16 -13.60 -1.36
CA ILE A 76 2.80 -13.91 -1.75
C ILE A 76 2.01 -12.60 -1.81
N ILE A 77 1.25 -12.37 -2.87
CA ILE A 77 0.38 -11.20 -3.00
C ILE A 77 -1.07 -11.61 -2.76
N LEU A 78 -1.74 -10.89 -1.86
CA LEU A 78 -3.19 -10.90 -1.70
C LEU A 78 -3.73 -9.57 -2.23
N ASP A 79 -4.48 -9.64 -3.31
CA ASP A 79 -5.13 -8.49 -3.91
C ASP A 79 -6.64 -8.58 -3.66
N THR A 80 -7.22 -7.52 -3.11
CA THR A 80 -8.67 -7.47 -2.87
C THR A 80 -9.49 -7.37 -4.14
N ARG A 81 -8.88 -6.93 -5.24
CA ARG A 81 -9.53 -6.78 -6.54
C ARG A 81 -9.78 -8.14 -7.20
N LYS A 82 -10.84 -8.24 -7.99
CA LYS A 82 -11.26 -9.51 -8.59
C LYS A 82 -10.34 -9.95 -9.72
N GLU A 83 -10.02 -9.10 -10.65
CA GLU A 83 -9.15 -9.39 -11.81
C GLU A 83 -8.58 -8.08 -12.37
N PRO A 84 -7.73 -7.38 -11.61
CA PRO A 84 -7.13 -6.16 -12.12
C PRO A 84 -6.18 -6.48 -13.28
N LYS A 85 -6.13 -5.57 -14.25
CA LYS A 85 -5.22 -5.69 -15.40
C LYS A 85 -4.28 -4.50 -15.40
N SER A 86 -2.99 -4.76 -15.35
CA SER A 86 -1.94 -3.75 -15.51
C SER A 86 -0.62 -4.44 -15.88
N GLU A 87 0.27 -3.68 -16.47
CA GLU A 87 1.59 -4.17 -16.90
C GLU A 87 2.42 -4.71 -15.73
N ILE A 88 2.30 -4.11 -14.55
CA ILE A 88 3.04 -4.54 -13.36
C ILE A 88 2.54 -5.90 -12.83
N ILE A 89 1.25 -6.19 -12.96
CA ILE A 89 0.69 -7.49 -12.61
C ILE A 89 1.22 -8.56 -13.56
N ASP A 90 1.33 -8.23 -14.84
CA ASP A 90 1.89 -9.16 -15.83
C ASP A 90 3.40 -9.36 -15.60
N GLU A 91 4.14 -8.34 -15.16
CA GLU A 91 5.53 -8.50 -14.72
C GLU A 91 5.64 -9.43 -13.51
N ALA A 92 4.78 -9.25 -12.51
CA ALA A 92 4.76 -10.12 -11.33
C ALA A 92 4.47 -11.59 -11.68
N LYS A 93 3.54 -11.83 -12.61
CA LYS A 93 3.25 -13.18 -13.12
C LYS A 93 4.43 -13.79 -13.89
N LYS A 94 5.13 -13.01 -14.72
CA LYS A 94 6.35 -13.46 -15.45
C LYS A 94 7.48 -13.84 -14.50
N LEU A 95 7.54 -13.22 -13.31
CA LEU A 95 8.49 -13.55 -12.25
C LEU A 95 8.03 -14.72 -11.37
N ASP A 96 6.94 -15.39 -11.71
CA ASP A 96 6.38 -16.51 -10.94
C ASP A 96 6.07 -16.14 -9.48
N ILE A 97 5.54 -14.93 -9.26
CA ILE A 97 5.08 -14.50 -7.94
C ILE A 97 3.66 -15.06 -7.73
N GLN A 98 3.45 -15.71 -6.58
CA GLN A 98 2.12 -16.22 -6.22
C GLN A 98 1.16 -15.07 -5.92
N ILE A 99 0.04 -15.00 -6.68
CA ILE A 99 -0.99 -13.97 -6.51
C ILE A 99 -2.33 -14.64 -6.22
N LYS A 100 -3.01 -14.19 -5.18
CA LYS A 100 -4.39 -14.57 -4.85
C LYS A 100 -5.29 -13.34 -5.01
N PHE A 101 -6.16 -13.34 -6.00
CA PHE A 101 -7.15 -12.29 -6.24
C PHE A 101 -8.42 -12.51 -5.42
N SER A 102 -9.10 -11.41 -5.10
CA SER A 102 -10.27 -11.40 -4.23
C SER A 102 -9.98 -11.98 -2.84
N TYR A 103 -8.81 -11.71 -2.28
CA TYR A 103 -8.43 -12.14 -0.94
C TYR A 103 -8.19 -10.96 -0.02
N VAL A 104 -8.50 -11.15 1.26
CA VAL A 104 -8.22 -10.20 2.34
C VAL A 104 -7.43 -10.87 3.45
N VAL A 105 -6.62 -10.08 4.14
CA VAL A 105 -6.11 -10.44 5.46
C VAL A 105 -7.20 -10.13 6.48
N VAL A 106 -7.58 -11.12 7.27
CA VAL A 106 -8.57 -10.98 8.35
C VAL A 106 -7.87 -10.62 9.66
N ALA A 107 -6.75 -11.27 9.95
CA ALA A 107 -5.95 -10.96 11.14
C ALA A 107 -4.50 -11.40 10.98
N ALA A 108 -3.58 -10.65 11.58
CA ALA A 108 -2.23 -11.13 11.83
C ALA A 108 -2.22 -12.08 13.02
N LYS A 109 -1.41 -13.13 12.94
CA LYS A 109 -1.22 -14.13 14.01
C LYS A 109 0.24 -14.16 14.45
N GLY A 110 0.45 -14.16 15.76
CA GLY A 110 1.75 -14.19 16.40
C GLY A 110 1.68 -13.56 17.79
N TYR A 111 2.69 -13.74 18.62
CA TYR A 111 2.73 -13.14 19.96
C TYR A 111 3.64 -11.93 20.02
N LYS A 112 4.93 -12.08 19.70
CA LYS A 112 5.93 -10.98 19.71
C LYS A 112 6.16 -10.39 18.32
N LYS A 113 5.81 -11.14 17.29
CA LYS A 113 5.92 -10.76 15.88
C LYS A 113 4.99 -11.62 15.04
N VAL A 114 4.73 -11.19 13.82
CA VAL A 114 3.97 -11.95 12.83
C VAL A 114 4.61 -13.32 12.60
N LYS A 115 3.78 -14.38 12.59
CA LYS A 115 4.15 -15.76 12.21
C LYS A 115 3.28 -16.31 11.10
N SER A 116 2.07 -15.83 11.00
CA SER A 116 1.12 -16.14 9.91
C SER A 116 0.07 -15.06 9.80
N ALA A 117 -0.67 -15.10 8.71
CA ALA A 117 -1.86 -14.30 8.48
C ALA A 117 -3.07 -15.22 8.30
N GLU A 118 -4.16 -14.91 8.97
CA GLU A 118 -5.46 -15.47 8.70
C GLU A 118 -6.08 -14.69 7.53
N VAL A 119 -6.45 -15.39 6.48
CA VAL A 119 -6.90 -14.79 5.23
C VAL A 119 -8.19 -15.44 4.77
N ALA A 120 -8.97 -14.75 3.96
CA ALA A 120 -10.20 -15.29 3.38
C ALA A 120 -10.41 -14.75 1.96
N LYS A 121 -11.06 -15.55 1.14
CA LYS A 121 -11.57 -15.11 -0.15
C LYS A 121 -12.79 -14.24 0.04
N ILE A 122 -12.87 -13.11 -0.65
CA ILE A 122 -14.08 -12.28 -0.71
C ILE A 122 -15.11 -13.01 -1.59
N SER A 123 -16.31 -13.25 -1.09
CA SER A 123 -17.38 -13.83 -1.90
C SER A 123 -17.91 -12.82 -2.94
N ASP A 124 -18.61 -13.30 -3.97
CA ASP A 124 -19.24 -12.43 -4.97
C ASP A 124 -20.27 -11.47 -4.33
N ASP A 125 -20.93 -11.91 -3.26
CA ASP A 125 -21.67 -11.04 -2.34
C ASP A 125 -20.66 -10.39 -1.38
N LYS A 126 -20.14 -9.23 -1.75
CA LYS A 126 -19.04 -8.48 -1.09
C LYS A 126 -19.13 -8.35 0.45
N ASN A 127 -20.25 -8.78 1.03
CA ASN A 127 -20.50 -8.73 2.47
C ASN A 127 -20.17 -10.05 3.20
N LYS A 128 -19.68 -11.07 2.47
CA LYS A 128 -19.34 -12.37 3.09
C LYS A 128 -17.92 -12.77 2.76
N LEU A 129 -17.24 -13.30 3.75
CA LEU A 129 -15.93 -13.92 3.58
C LEU A 129 -16.12 -15.45 3.41
N GLY A 130 -15.26 -16.03 2.59
CA GLY A 130 -15.15 -17.47 2.44
C GLY A 130 -14.50 -18.12 3.67
N THR A 131 -14.12 -19.38 3.52
CA THR A 131 -13.43 -20.12 4.58
C THR A 131 -12.12 -19.44 4.94
N LEU A 132 -11.83 -19.37 6.24
CA LEU A 132 -10.58 -18.86 6.77
C LEU A 132 -9.42 -19.82 6.46
N GLU A 133 -8.36 -19.28 5.90
CA GLU A 133 -7.11 -19.99 5.63
C GLU A 133 -5.97 -19.34 6.42
N ASN A 134 -4.93 -20.12 6.75
CA ASN A 134 -3.71 -19.57 7.34
C ASN A 134 -2.57 -19.61 6.33
N ILE A 135 -1.90 -18.46 6.15
CA ILE A 135 -0.67 -18.34 5.35
C ILE A 135 0.50 -18.05 6.29
N ASN A 136 1.50 -18.92 6.27
CA ASN A 136 2.74 -18.70 7.03
C ASN A 136 3.52 -17.54 6.41
N CYS A 137 3.75 -16.50 7.21
CA CYS A 137 4.54 -15.33 6.84
C CYS A 137 5.25 -14.77 8.07
N ASP A 138 6.32 -14.03 7.88
CA ASP A 138 7.07 -13.39 8.97
C ASP A 138 7.01 -11.85 8.89
N CYS A 139 6.42 -11.31 7.82
CA CYS A 139 6.00 -9.92 7.72
C CYS A 139 4.77 -9.79 6.81
N ILE A 140 3.96 -8.76 7.06
CA ILE A 140 2.81 -8.37 6.24
C ILE A 140 3.04 -6.94 5.78
N CYS A 141 3.23 -6.76 4.47
CA CYS A 141 3.44 -5.45 3.85
C CYS A 141 2.10 -4.99 3.25
N VAL A 142 1.62 -3.83 3.70
CA VAL A 142 0.25 -3.37 3.40
C VAL A 142 0.29 -2.16 2.47
N SER A 143 -0.52 -2.17 1.42
CA SER A 143 -0.70 -1.05 0.50
C SER A 143 -2.18 -0.82 0.21
N GLY A 144 -2.75 0.25 0.80
CA GLY A 144 -4.16 0.58 0.76
C GLY A 144 -4.46 1.92 0.09
N PHE A 145 -3.93 2.18 -1.12
CA PHE A 145 -3.99 3.47 -1.81
C PHE A 145 -3.05 4.55 -1.25
N TRP A 146 -3.10 5.72 -1.88
CA TRP A 146 -2.31 6.89 -1.56
C TRP A 146 -3.20 8.09 -1.25
N THR A 147 -2.95 8.74 -0.12
CA THR A 147 -3.64 9.99 0.24
C THR A 147 -2.76 11.17 -0.12
N PRO A 148 -3.22 12.07 -0.99
CA PRO A 148 -2.48 13.29 -1.34
C PRO A 148 -2.19 14.15 -0.11
N THR A 149 -0.97 14.71 -0.03
CA THR A 149 -0.56 15.62 1.06
C THR A 149 -1.02 17.03 0.74
N ILE A 150 -2.26 17.36 1.13
CA ILE A 150 -2.93 18.62 0.77
C ILE A 150 -2.73 19.75 1.77
N HIS A 151 -2.02 19.52 2.87
CA HIS A 151 -1.95 20.45 4.01
C HIS A 151 -1.43 21.83 3.61
N LEU A 152 -0.35 21.91 2.85
CA LEU A 152 0.21 23.21 2.42
C LEU A 152 -0.70 23.92 1.42
N ALA A 153 -1.31 23.17 0.49
CA ALA A 153 -2.26 23.74 -0.46
C ALA A 153 -3.49 24.30 0.24
N SER A 154 -4.04 23.60 1.23
CA SER A 154 -5.19 24.08 2.00
C SER A 154 -4.87 25.30 2.87
N GLN A 155 -3.64 25.42 3.39
CA GLN A 155 -3.19 26.58 4.17
C GLN A 155 -3.05 27.85 3.33
N SER A 156 -2.87 27.74 2.01
CA SER A 156 -2.84 28.90 1.11
C SER A 156 -4.23 29.52 0.85
N GLY A 157 -5.27 28.99 1.47
CA GLY A 157 -6.65 29.48 1.34
C GLY A 157 -7.46 28.76 0.25
N ASN A 158 -6.89 27.76 -0.39
CA ASN A 158 -7.57 27.03 -1.45
C ASN A 158 -8.54 25.98 -0.92
N LYS A 159 -9.66 25.84 -1.63
CA LYS A 159 -10.66 24.83 -1.32
C LYS A 159 -10.16 23.46 -1.79
N THR A 160 -10.30 22.47 -0.94
CA THR A 160 -10.08 21.07 -1.31
C THR A 160 -11.36 20.49 -1.90
N THR A 161 -11.22 19.57 -2.87
CA THR A 161 -12.33 18.84 -3.47
C THR A 161 -12.16 17.34 -3.20
N PHE A 162 -13.27 16.63 -2.99
CA PHE A 162 -13.23 15.18 -2.82
C PHE A 162 -13.23 14.49 -4.20
N ASN A 163 -12.21 13.70 -4.47
CA ASN A 163 -12.12 12.88 -5.68
C ASN A 163 -12.58 11.45 -5.35
N LYS A 164 -13.68 11.03 -5.99
CA LYS A 164 -14.28 9.71 -5.77
C LYS A 164 -13.46 8.55 -6.33
N ASP A 165 -12.64 8.80 -7.35
CA ASP A 165 -11.87 7.74 -8.01
C ASP A 165 -10.71 7.23 -7.14
N ILE A 166 -10.14 8.14 -6.34
CA ILE A 166 -9.06 7.83 -5.41
C ILE A 166 -9.50 7.84 -3.94
N ASP A 167 -10.79 8.08 -3.69
CA ASP A 167 -11.39 8.16 -2.36
C ASP A 167 -10.59 9.05 -1.39
N ALA A 168 -10.23 10.27 -1.86
CA ALA A 168 -9.40 11.21 -1.12
C ALA A 168 -9.68 12.67 -1.50
N PHE A 169 -9.35 13.58 -0.58
CA PHE A 169 -9.34 15.00 -0.88
C PHE A 169 -8.10 15.37 -1.71
N VAL A 170 -8.31 16.19 -2.73
CA VAL A 170 -7.27 16.76 -3.59
C VAL A 170 -7.33 18.29 -3.56
N PRO A 171 -6.24 19.00 -3.87
CA PRO A 171 -6.31 20.46 -4.04
C PRO A 171 -7.32 20.83 -5.13
N GLY A 172 -8.09 21.89 -4.90
CA GLY A 172 -8.91 22.48 -5.96
C GLY A 172 -8.00 23.26 -6.89
N LEU A 173 -7.77 22.75 -8.09
CA LEU A 173 -6.89 23.36 -9.08
C LEU A 173 -7.68 24.22 -10.04
N SER A 174 -7.10 25.34 -10.50
CA SER A 174 -7.56 26.10 -11.65
C SER A 174 -7.31 25.32 -12.95
N LYS A 175 -7.76 25.87 -14.10
CA LYS A 175 -7.46 25.29 -15.42
C LYS A 175 -5.96 25.22 -15.73
N GLN A 176 -5.13 25.99 -15.01
CA GLN A 176 -3.67 26.06 -15.16
C GLN A 176 -2.93 25.27 -14.06
N ASN A 177 -3.65 24.43 -13.31
CA ASN A 177 -3.12 23.70 -12.14
C ASN A 177 -2.59 24.62 -11.02
N GLU A 178 -3.13 25.84 -10.93
CA GLU A 178 -2.86 26.77 -9.85
C GLU A 178 -3.90 26.61 -8.75
N THR A 179 -3.46 26.83 -7.50
CA THR A 179 -4.31 26.78 -6.30
C THR A 179 -4.68 28.18 -5.84
#